data_798cebafae01552e329775347d897d72
#
_entry.id   798cebafae01552e329775347d897d72
#
_cell.length_a   1.000
_cell.length_b   1.000
_cell.length_c   1.000
_cell.angle_alpha   90.00
_cell.angle_beta   90.00
_cell.angle_gamma   90.00
#
_symmetry.space_group_name_H-M   'P 1'
#
loop_
_entity.id
_entity.type
_entity.pdbx_description
1 polymer ?
#
loop_
_entity_poly.entity_id
_entity_poly.type
_entity_poly.pdbx_seq_one_letter_code
_entity_poly.pdbx_strand_id
1 'polypeptide(L)'
;MKTLSKILLALLLGASLLQAAAFSKDAKYRTTKVHITADKPVTAGSNTFIFSIKKDGKAIKDSVVSLKAFMPAMPGMPAMESKTTTKSLGNGVYEGTLNMAMSGTWQLHIFIAPKTGKKSRVKTTINF
;
A
#
# COMPACT_ATOMS: atom_id res chain seq x y z
N MET A 1 -30.88 15.05 -27.46
CA MET A 1 -30.71 15.83 -26.21
C MET A 1 -30.72 14.98 -24.96
N LYS A 2 -31.62 14.04 -24.79
CA LYS A 2 -31.65 13.16 -23.61
C LYS A 2 -30.39 12.26 -23.47
N THR A 3 -29.80 11.86 -24.59
CA THR A 3 -28.56 11.05 -24.60
C THR A 3 -27.31 11.83 -24.19
N LEU A 4 -27.25 13.14 -24.47
CA LEU A 4 -26.12 13.99 -24.10
C LEU A 4 -26.02 14.24 -22.59
N SER A 5 -27.14 14.40 -21.90
CA SER A 5 -27.14 14.61 -20.46
C SER A 5 -26.77 13.33 -19.70
N LYS A 6 -27.08 12.15 -20.22
CA LYS A 6 -26.65 10.87 -19.62
C LYS A 6 -25.13 10.63 -19.74
N ILE A 7 -24.56 11.03 -20.88
CA ILE A 7 -23.10 10.92 -21.09
C ILE A 7 -22.34 11.89 -20.19
N LEU A 8 -22.88 13.10 -20.01
CA LEU A 8 -22.27 14.09 -19.13
C LEU A 8 -22.26 13.64 -17.67
N LEU A 9 -23.33 12.98 -17.22
CA LEU A 9 -23.41 12.44 -15.86
C LEU A 9 -22.39 11.31 -15.61
N ALA A 10 -22.18 10.45 -16.60
CA ALA A 10 -21.19 9.38 -16.52
C ALA A 10 -19.76 9.93 -16.44
N LEU A 11 -19.45 11.01 -17.14
CA LEU A 11 -18.15 11.68 -17.09
C LEU A 11 -17.90 12.32 -15.73
N LEU A 12 -18.90 12.91 -15.10
CA LEU A 12 -18.77 13.49 -13.75
C LEU A 12 -18.52 12.43 -12.69
N LEU A 13 -19.16 11.27 -12.79
CA LEU A 13 -18.91 10.14 -11.89
C LEU A 13 -17.50 9.56 -12.07
N GLY A 14 -17.00 9.48 -13.30
CA GLY A 14 -15.65 9.04 -13.59
C GLY A 14 -14.60 9.99 -13.02
N ALA A 15 -14.81 11.29 -13.10
CA ALA A 15 -13.89 12.29 -12.57
C ALA A 15 -13.81 12.26 -11.04
N SER A 16 -14.89 12.00 -10.31
CA SER A 16 -14.87 11.93 -8.85
C SER A 16 -14.15 10.69 -8.31
N LEU A 17 -14.09 9.60 -9.07
CA LEU A 17 -13.36 8.39 -8.69
C LEU A 17 -11.85 8.54 -8.82
N LEU A 18 -11.35 9.49 -9.60
CA LEU A 18 -9.92 9.72 -9.81
C LEU A 18 -9.26 10.51 -8.67
N GLN A 19 -10.02 11.04 -7.73
CA GLN A 19 -9.51 11.89 -6.64
C GLN A 19 -9.39 11.15 -5.29
N ALA A 20 -9.47 9.81 -5.27
CA ALA A 20 -9.68 9.07 -4.04
C ALA A 20 -8.43 8.86 -3.17
N ALA A 21 -7.21 8.91 -3.71
CA ALA A 21 -6.00 8.59 -2.94
C ALA A 21 -5.09 9.82 -2.78
N ALA A 22 -4.72 10.12 -1.53
CA ALA A 22 -3.74 11.17 -1.22
C ALA A 22 -2.30 10.70 -1.38
N PHE A 23 -2.07 9.39 -1.29
CA PHE A 23 -0.77 8.75 -1.47
C PHE A 23 -0.95 7.52 -2.36
N SER A 24 -0.03 7.32 -3.28
CA SER A 24 -0.05 6.15 -4.17
C SER A 24 1.37 5.79 -4.56
N LYS A 25 1.70 4.52 -4.48
CA LYS A 25 3.01 4.01 -4.88
C LYS A 25 2.89 2.56 -5.35
N ASP A 26 3.63 2.21 -6.39
CA ASP A 26 3.73 0.85 -6.89
C ASP A 26 5.07 0.24 -6.51
N ALA A 27 5.04 -1.03 -6.12
CA ALA A 27 6.22 -1.83 -5.85
C ALA A 27 6.07 -3.18 -6.52
N LYS A 28 7.17 -3.82 -6.85
CA LYS A 28 7.13 -5.16 -7.43
C LYS A 28 8.36 -5.99 -7.04
N TYR A 29 8.16 -7.29 -7.03
CA TYR A 29 9.23 -8.29 -6.93
C TYR A 29 8.89 -9.43 -7.88
N ARG A 30 9.71 -9.62 -8.93
CA ARG A 30 9.44 -10.59 -10.01
C ARG A 30 8.05 -10.32 -10.62
N THR A 31 7.14 -11.30 -10.55
CA THR A 31 5.78 -11.19 -11.09
C THR A 31 4.75 -10.72 -10.06
N THR A 32 5.18 -10.46 -8.83
CA THR A 32 4.32 -9.93 -7.76
C THR A 32 4.33 -8.41 -7.80
N LYS A 33 3.14 -7.82 -7.95
CA LYS A 33 2.95 -6.37 -7.96
C LYS A 33 2.11 -5.95 -6.78
N VAL A 34 2.52 -4.87 -6.13
CA VAL A 34 1.80 -4.28 -4.99
C VAL A 34 1.50 -2.83 -5.31
N HIS A 35 0.23 -2.47 -5.27
CA HIS A 35 -0.22 -1.10 -5.36
C HIS A 35 -0.57 -0.61 -3.96
N ILE A 36 0.12 0.43 -3.49
CA ILE A 36 0.01 0.96 -2.14
C ILE A 36 -0.70 2.30 -2.20
N THR A 37 -1.77 2.44 -1.45
CA THR A 37 -2.51 3.70 -1.36
C THR A 37 -2.78 4.08 0.10
N ALA A 38 -3.04 5.37 0.32
CA ALA A 38 -3.52 5.88 1.59
C ALA A 38 -4.51 7.02 1.33
N ASP A 39 -5.57 7.10 2.13
CA ASP A 39 -6.59 8.14 2.00
C ASP A 39 -6.08 9.51 2.44
N LYS A 40 -5.10 9.51 3.33
CA LYS A 40 -4.49 10.73 3.86
C LYS A 40 -3.02 10.80 3.48
N PRO A 41 -2.44 12.01 3.35
CA PRO A 41 -1.01 12.14 3.16
C PRO A 41 -0.23 11.44 4.28
N VAL A 42 0.93 10.88 3.95
CA VAL A 42 1.80 10.24 4.94
C VAL A 42 2.38 11.31 5.84
N THR A 43 2.25 11.12 7.15
CA THR A 43 2.73 12.05 8.17
C THR A 43 3.47 11.29 9.27
N ALA A 44 4.22 12.01 10.10
CA ALA A 44 4.82 11.44 11.30
C ALA A 44 3.70 10.92 12.23
N GLY A 45 3.85 9.69 12.72
CA GLY A 45 2.85 9.02 13.53
C GLY A 45 2.22 7.82 12.81
N SER A 46 0.98 7.52 13.13
CA SER A 46 0.26 6.37 12.56
C SER A 46 -0.25 6.67 11.16
N ASN A 47 0.07 5.77 10.22
CA ASN A 47 -0.39 5.85 8.83
C ASN A 47 -1.05 4.53 8.47
N THR A 48 -2.24 4.60 7.89
CA THR A 48 -2.97 3.42 7.41
C THR A 48 -2.82 3.33 5.89
N PHE A 49 -2.34 2.18 5.43
CA PHE A 49 -2.11 1.90 4.02
C PHE A 49 -3.00 0.76 3.53
N ILE A 50 -3.39 0.86 2.28
CA ILE A 50 -4.11 -0.20 1.56
C ILE A 50 -3.16 -0.79 0.53
N PHE A 51 -3.05 -2.12 0.52
CA PHE A 51 -2.18 -2.87 -0.38
C PHE A 51 -3.03 -3.74 -1.29
N SER A 52 -2.94 -3.52 -2.59
CA SER A 52 -3.54 -4.41 -3.59
C SER A 52 -2.42 -5.27 -4.18
N ILE A 53 -2.48 -6.58 -3.96
CA ILE A 53 -1.40 -7.49 -4.28
C ILE A 53 -1.84 -8.46 -5.37
N LYS A 54 -1.06 -8.51 -6.46
CA LYS A 54 -1.28 -9.41 -7.58
C LYS A 54 0.00 -10.15 -7.92
N LYS A 55 -0.13 -11.43 -8.27
CA LYS A 55 0.95 -12.24 -8.79
C LYS A 55 0.50 -12.84 -10.12
N ASP A 56 1.31 -12.64 -11.18
CA ASP A 56 0.97 -13.06 -12.54
C ASP A 56 -0.40 -12.52 -13.00
N GLY A 57 -0.73 -11.29 -12.60
CA GLY A 57 -1.99 -10.64 -12.93
C GLY A 57 -3.20 -11.09 -12.11
N LYS A 58 -3.02 -12.01 -11.18
CA LYS A 58 -4.10 -12.55 -10.33
C LYS A 58 -3.99 -12.02 -8.90
N ALA A 59 -5.13 -11.65 -8.31
CA ALA A 59 -5.17 -11.21 -6.92
C ALA A 59 -4.67 -12.31 -5.98
N ILE A 60 -3.77 -11.95 -5.05
CA ILE A 60 -3.29 -12.87 -4.03
C ILE A 60 -4.29 -12.90 -2.88
N LYS A 61 -5.04 -14.00 -2.81
CA LYS A 61 -6.02 -14.25 -1.75
C LYS A 61 -5.42 -15.19 -0.71
N ASP A 62 -5.99 -15.19 0.48
CA ASP A 62 -5.68 -16.16 1.54
C ASP A 62 -4.20 -16.23 1.94
N SER A 63 -3.53 -15.09 1.89
CA SER A 63 -2.15 -14.97 2.37
C SER A 63 -2.11 -14.17 3.66
N VAL A 64 -1.08 -14.44 4.47
CA VAL A 64 -0.74 -13.57 5.59
C VAL A 64 0.23 -12.53 5.08
N VAL A 65 -0.16 -11.28 5.14
CA VAL A 65 0.67 -10.14 4.70
C VAL A 65 1.08 -9.33 5.91
N SER A 66 2.36 -9.24 6.15
CA SER A 66 2.92 -8.46 7.26
C SER A 66 3.82 -7.35 6.71
N LEU A 67 3.97 -6.29 7.51
CA LEU A 67 4.67 -5.08 7.10
C LEU A 67 5.77 -4.76 8.09
N LYS A 68 6.89 -4.23 7.57
CA LYS A 68 7.96 -3.66 8.37
C LYS A 68 8.40 -2.35 7.74
N ALA A 69 8.23 -1.25 8.47
CA ALA A 69 8.82 0.03 8.10
C ALA A 69 10.11 0.23 8.89
N PHE A 70 11.17 0.63 8.22
CA PHE A 70 12.49 0.71 8.81
C PHE A 70 13.19 1.99 8.36
N MET A 71 13.73 2.74 9.33
CA MET A 71 14.60 3.88 9.07
C MET A 71 15.98 3.57 9.66
N PRO A 72 17.05 3.50 8.82
CA PRO A 72 18.38 3.20 9.31
C PRO A 72 18.90 4.20 10.33
N ALA A 73 19.79 3.77 11.21
CA ALA A 73 20.46 4.66 12.15
C ALA A 73 21.26 5.73 11.40
N MET A 74 21.20 6.95 11.92
CA MET A 74 21.97 8.10 11.43
C MET A 74 22.80 8.68 12.59
N PRO A 75 23.85 9.50 12.32
CA PRO A 75 24.60 10.14 13.39
C PRO A 75 23.67 10.90 14.34
N GLY A 76 23.72 10.55 15.63
CA GLY A 76 22.87 11.13 16.65
C GLY A 76 21.46 10.57 16.75
N MET A 77 21.08 9.61 15.89
CA MET A 77 19.74 9.00 15.89
C MET A 77 19.82 7.49 15.75
N PRO A 78 19.17 6.72 16.63
CA PRO A 78 19.11 5.27 16.50
C PRO A 78 18.20 4.86 15.34
N ALA A 79 18.35 3.62 14.88
CA ALA A 79 17.43 3.03 13.91
C ALA A 79 16.02 2.96 14.50
N MET A 80 15.02 3.15 13.64
CA MET A 80 13.61 3.04 14.00
C MET A 80 12.95 1.96 13.18
N GLU A 81 11.98 1.29 13.79
CA GLU A 81 11.28 0.18 13.16
C GLU A 81 9.84 0.13 13.63
N SER A 82 8.93 -0.17 12.70
CA SER A 82 7.52 -0.42 12.99
C SER A 82 7.09 -1.66 12.24
N LYS A 83 6.45 -2.59 12.93
CA LYS A 83 5.95 -3.85 12.36
C LYS A 83 4.46 -3.98 12.62
N THR A 84 3.76 -4.57 11.67
CA THR A 84 2.34 -4.92 11.85
C THR A 84 1.97 -6.05 10.91
N THR A 85 0.88 -6.73 11.25
CA THR A 85 0.22 -7.69 10.34
C THR A 85 -1.01 -7.03 9.78
N THR A 86 -1.21 -7.15 8.48
CA THR A 86 -2.36 -6.54 7.81
C THR A 86 -3.62 -7.35 8.06
N LYS A 87 -4.77 -6.68 7.84
CA LYS A 87 -6.09 -7.29 7.78
C LYS A 87 -6.49 -7.45 6.32
N SER A 88 -6.92 -8.66 5.95
CA SER A 88 -7.44 -8.90 4.60
C SER A 88 -8.81 -8.27 4.44
N LEU A 89 -8.99 -7.51 3.36
CA LEU A 89 -10.28 -6.92 2.98
C LEU A 89 -10.96 -7.72 1.86
N GLY A 90 -10.34 -8.83 1.42
CA GLY A 90 -10.83 -9.65 0.31
C GLY A 90 -10.22 -9.24 -1.04
N ASN A 91 -10.30 -10.13 -2.02
CA ASN A 91 -9.86 -9.89 -3.40
C ASN A 91 -8.41 -9.42 -3.56
N GLY A 92 -7.52 -9.86 -2.67
CA GLY A 92 -6.11 -9.47 -2.72
C GLY A 92 -5.81 -8.07 -2.16
N VAL A 93 -6.74 -7.50 -1.42
CA VAL A 93 -6.60 -6.19 -0.78
C VAL A 93 -6.36 -6.37 0.71
N TYR A 94 -5.37 -5.67 1.24
CA TYR A 94 -4.94 -5.76 2.63
C TYR A 94 -4.77 -4.36 3.22
N GLU A 95 -5.13 -4.20 4.49
CA GLU A 95 -5.02 -2.95 5.21
C GLU A 95 -4.08 -3.10 6.39
N GLY A 96 -3.14 -2.16 6.54
CA GLY A 96 -2.22 -2.15 7.68
C GLY A 96 -1.89 -0.75 8.14
N THR A 97 -1.70 -0.59 9.44
CA THR A 97 -1.30 0.68 10.06
C THR A 97 0.12 0.57 10.59
N LEU A 98 0.97 1.51 10.16
CA LEU A 98 2.35 1.61 10.59
C LEU A 98 2.57 2.92 11.34
N ASN A 99 3.30 2.85 12.45
CA ASN A 99 3.73 4.04 13.15
C ASN A 99 5.11 4.47 12.64
N MET A 100 5.13 5.54 11.88
CA MET A 100 6.36 6.14 11.35
C MET A 100 6.68 7.37 12.17
N ALA A 101 7.55 7.21 13.15
CA ALA A 101 7.74 8.17 14.26
C ALA A 101 8.19 9.56 13.82
N MET A 102 8.82 9.69 12.66
CA MET A 102 9.28 10.98 12.15
C MET A 102 9.29 10.97 10.63
N SER A 103 9.28 12.17 10.03
CA SER A 103 9.46 12.32 8.59
C SER A 103 10.88 11.93 8.17
N GLY A 104 11.03 11.53 6.93
CA GLY A 104 12.31 11.10 6.37
C GLY A 104 12.13 9.98 5.35
N THR A 105 13.20 9.24 5.13
CA THR A 105 13.21 8.11 4.20
C THR A 105 13.07 6.79 4.95
N TRP A 106 11.97 6.10 4.68
CA TRP A 106 11.66 4.81 5.28
C TRP A 106 11.69 3.72 4.24
N GLN A 107 12.29 2.59 4.59
CA GLN A 107 12.17 1.37 3.79
C GLN A 107 10.93 0.62 4.25
N LEU A 108 10.09 0.21 3.29
CA LEU A 108 8.91 -0.60 3.57
C LEU A 108 9.13 -1.99 3.00
N HIS A 109 9.04 -2.99 3.86
CA HIS A 109 9.08 -4.39 3.48
C HIS A 109 7.69 -4.99 3.63
N ILE A 110 7.22 -5.62 2.58
CA ILE A 110 5.91 -6.28 2.52
C ILE A 110 6.18 -7.77 2.41
N PHE A 111 5.89 -8.51 3.48
CA PHE A 111 6.10 -9.96 3.53
C PHE A 111 4.80 -10.66 3.20
N ILE A 112 4.83 -11.52 2.21
CA ILE A 112 3.66 -12.25 1.72
C ILE A 112 3.89 -13.74 1.98
N ALA A 113 3.08 -14.32 2.87
CA ALA A 113 3.15 -15.73 3.23
C ALA A 113 1.87 -16.42 2.76
N PRO A 114 1.88 -17.06 1.57
CA PRO A 114 0.71 -17.82 1.10
C PRO A 114 0.50 -19.09 1.93
N LYS A 115 -0.71 -19.64 1.92
CA LYS A 115 -1.02 -20.91 2.58
C LYS A 115 -0.18 -22.04 2.04
N THR A 116 0.05 -22.04 0.73
CA THR A 116 0.90 -23.00 0.03
C THR A 116 1.88 -22.24 -0.85
N GLY A 117 3.13 -22.67 -0.88
CA GLY A 117 4.16 -22.05 -1.68
C GLY A 117 5.14 -21.23 -0.88
N LYS A 118 6.05 -20.59 -1.58
CA LYS A 118 7.15 -19.84 -0.97
C LYS A 118 6.71 -18.46 -0.50
N LYS A 119 7.24 -18.05 0.65
CA LYS A 119 7.13 -16.67 1.12
C LYS A 119 7.91 -15.75 0.20
N SER A 120 7.38 -14.55 0.00
CA SER A 120 8.04 -13.52 -0.79
C SER A 120 8.10 -12.20 -0.01
N ARG A 121 8.99 -11.32 -0.44
CA ARG A 121 9.18 -10.00 0.16
C ARG A 121 9.27 -8.97 -0.94
N VAL A 122 8.41 -7.97 -0.88
CA VAL A 122 8.44 -6.82 -1.77
C VAL A 122 8.96 -5.62 -0.98
N LYS A 123 9.94 -4.92 -1.54
CA LYS A 123 10.56 -3.75 -0.90
C LYS A 123 10.22 -2.49 -1.66
N THR A 124 10.00 -1.40 -0.94
CA THR A 124 9.90 -0.06 -1.52
C THR A 124 10.37 0.97 -0.50
N THR A 125 10.41 2.23 -0.92
CA THR A 125 10.83 3.35 -0.09
C THR A 125 9.70 4.35 0.00
N ILE A 126 9.47 4.91 1.18
CA ILE A 126 8.49 5.97 1.40
C ILE A 126 9.24 7.17 1.98
N ASN A 127 9.12 8.32 1.30
CA ASN A 127 9.69 9.60 1.74
C ASN A 127 8.56 10.56 2.10
N PHE A 128 8.71 11.26 3.21
CA PHE A 128 7.74 12.30 3.56
C PHE A 128 8.31 13.33 4.52
#